data_2c1ab7873ebcb203bd98b66a7e623f81
#
_entry.id   2c1ab7873ebcb203bd98b66a7e623f81
#
_cell.length_a   1.000
_cell.length_b   1.000
_cell.length_c   1.000
_cell.angle_alpha   90.00
_cell.angle_beta   90.00
_cell.angle_gamma   90.00
#
_symmetry.space_group_name_H-M   'P 1'
#
loop_
_entity.id
_entity.type
_entity.pdbx_description
1 polymer ?
#
loop_
_entity_poly.entity_id
_entity_poly.type
_entity_poly.pdbx_seq_one_letter_code
_entity_poly.pdbx_strand_id
1 'polypeptide(L)'
;MKTKINLSLIVSASLLFLLFSCGKKELETRAQASIDSLQNELNTLTSSKNQLEANKKLVADFYQELFGDKNIEAIDKYIGDTYIQHNPNLPDGRDVLKQAVAQWFKGAPKEKIDIHHLSADGDLVYIHTKANIGGKISSVIDIFRLENNKIVEHWDVIQEVPEKSANTHPLF
;
A
#
# COMPACT_ATOMS: atom_id res chain seq x y z
N MET A 1 79.38 -12.39 24.30
CA MET A 1 78.40 -13.34 23.69
C MET A 1 77.52 -12.55 22.67
N LYS A 2 77.69 -12.75 21.39
CA LYS A 2 76.90 -12.16 20.34
C LYS A 2 75.77 -13.13 20.04
N THR A 3 74.54 -12.79 20.45
CA THR A 3 73.34 -13.59 20.15
C THR A 3 73.03 -13.43 18.65
N LYS A 4 73.25 -14.51 17.87
CA LYS A 4 72.82 -14.58 16.49
C LYS A 4 71.32 -14.69 16.46
N ILE A 5 70.62 -13.60 16.16
CA ILE A 5 69.18 -13.59 15.92
C ILE A 5 68.93 -14.38 14.64
N ASN A 6 68.15 -15.42 14.70
CA ASN A 6 67.93 -16.36 13.58
C ASN A 6 66.97 -15.68 12.59
N LEU A 7 67.51 -15.22 11.49
CA LEU A 7 66.82 -14.50 10.40
C LEU A 7 65.59 -15.26 9.85
N SER A 8 65.63 -16.58 9.94
CA SER A 8 64.52 -17.45 9.51
C SER A 8 63.26 -17.37 10.42
N LEU A 9 63.47 -17.12 11.72
CA LEU A 9 62.35 -16.95 12.68
C LEU A 9 61.62 -15.59 12.46
N ILE A 10 62.35 -14.54 12.06
CA ILE A 10 61.79 -13.21 11.77
C ILE A 10 60.97 -13.25 10.49
N VAL A 11 61.44 -13.96 9.46
CA VAL A 11 60.71 -14.10 8.20
C VAL A 11 59.45 -14.91 8.36
N SER A 12 59.42 -15.98 9.15
CA SER A 12 58.22 -16.77 9.38
C SER A 12 57.18 -16.03 10.21
N ALA A 13 57.58 -15.23 11.20
CA ALA A 13 56.66 -14.43 12.01
C ALA A 13 56.02 -13.29 11.19
N SER A 14 56.78 -12.62 10.32
CA SER A 14 56.22 -11.58 9.42
C SER A 14 55.26 -12.14 8.36
N LEU A 15 55.52 -13.34 7.82
CA LEU A 15 54.62 -14.00 6.89
C LEU A 15 53.29 -14.41 7.53
N LEU A 16 53.33 -14.89 8.77
CA LEU A 16 52.14 -15.23 9.56
C LEU A 16 51.29 -13.98 9.84
N PHE A 17 51.90 -12.85 10.19
CA PHE A 17 51.21 -11.58 10.41
C PHE A 17 50.52 -11.07 9.15
N LEU A 18 51.15 -11.22 7.99
CA LEU A 18 50.55 -10.79 6.68
C LEU A 18 49.34 -11.67 6.31
N LEU A 19 49.40 -12.97 6.57
CA LEU A 19 48.25 -13.86 6.29
C LEU A 19 47.06 -13.60 7.23
N PHE A 20 47.31 -13.33 8.52
CA PHE A 20 46.26 -12.93 9.47
C PHE A 20 45.63 -11.58 9.10
N SER A 21 46.42 -10.60 8.65
CA SER A 21 45.93 -9.29 8.22
C SER A 21 45.08 -9.37 6.94
N CYS A 22 45.48 -10.24 5.99
CA CYS A 22 44.74 -10.41 4.75
C CYS A 22 43.39 -11.11 4.99
N GLY A 23 43.35 -12.17 5.81
CA GLY A 23 42.12 -12.88 6.16
C GLY A 23 41.14 -12.01 6.94
N LYS A 24 41.63 -11.15 7.84
CA LYS A 24 40.79 -10.21 8.59
C LYS A 24 40.15 -9.18 7.67
N LYS A 25 40.91 -8.60 6.73
CA LYS A 25 40.39 -7.62 5.76
C LYS A 25 39.35 -8.23 4.82
N GLU A 26 39.54 -9.44 4.36
CA GLU A 26 38.57 -10.16 3.52
C GLU A 26 37.26 -10.42 4.28
N LEU A 27 37.33 -10.84 5.56
CA LEU A 27 36.18 -11.05 6.41
C LEU A 27 35.39 -9.74 6.65
N GLU A 28 36.11 -8.65 6.94
CA GLU A 28 35.50 -7.31 7.11
C GLU A 28 34.82 -6.85 5.81
N THR A 29 35.44 -7.07 4.64
CA THR A 29 34.83 -6.71 3.36
C THR A 29 33.56 -7.51 3.08
N ARG A 30 33.57 -8.83 3.36
CA ARG A 30 32.38 -9.68 3.20
C ARG A 30 31.27 -9.28 4.15
N ALA A 31 31.61 -8.99 5.43
CA ALA A 31 30.64 -8.52 6.41
C ALA A 31 30.01 -7.18 5.98
N GLN A 32 30.82 -6.24 5.49
CA GLN A 32 30.31 -4.95 5.01
C GLN A 32 29.38 -5.13 3.80
N ALA A 33 29.75 -5.96 2.82
CA ALA A 33 28.89 -6.25 1.67
C ALA A 33 27.54 -6.87 2.09
N SER A 34 27.54 -7.72 3.11
CA SER A 34 26.30 -8.29 3.65
C SER A 34 25.45 -7.24 4.35
N ILE A 35 26.06 -6.33 5.12
CA ILE A 35 25.38 -5.22 5.78
C ILE A 35 24.75 -4.29 4.72
N ASP A 36 25.49 -3.94 3.69
CA ASP A 36 25.01 -3.07 2.61
C ASP A 36 23.82 -3.71 1.87
N SER A 37 23.89 -5.03 1.61
CA SER A 37 22.80 -5.77 0.99
C SER A 37 21.53 -5.76 1.86
N LEU A 38 21.66 -6.06 3.15
CA LEU A 38 20.54 -6.04 4.10
C LEU A 38 19.94 -4.62 4.26
N GLN A 39 20.80 -3.60 4.26
CA GLN A 39 20.34 -2.21 4.32
C GLN A 39 19.51 -1.83 3.08
N ASN A 40 19.94 -2.26 1.89
CA ASN A 40 19.20 -2.04 0.64
C ASN A 40 17.84 -2.77 0.64
N GLU A 41 17.82 -4.01 1.12
CA GLU A 41 16.57 -4.77 1.28
C GLU A 41 15.61 -4.08 2.26
N LEU A 42 16.11 -3.65 3.42
CA LEU A 42 15.33 -2.91 4.42
C LEU A 42 14.75 -1.61 3.84
N ASN A 43 15.54 -0.85 3.08
CA ASN A 43 15.09 0.38 2.44
C ASN A 43 13.98 0.09 1.43
N THR A 44 14.12 -0.97 0.63
CA THR A 44 13.10 -1.41 -0.34
C THR A 44 11.79 -1.79 0.35
N LEU A 45 11.85 -2.62 1.40
CA LEU A 45 10.68 -3.03 2.17
C LEU A 45 10.01 -1.83 2.85
N THR A 46 10.80 -0.91 3.40
CA THR A 46 10.28 0.31 4.03
C THR A 46 9.57 1.19 3.01
N SER A 47 10.16 1.37 1.83
CA SER A 47 9.54 2.16 0.75
C SER A 47 8.24 1.53 0.27
N SER A 48 8.23 0.20 0.06
CA SER A 48 7.01 -0.54 -0.31
C SER A 48 5.91 -0.39 0.74
N LYS A 49 6.25 -0.56 2.01
CA LYS A 49 5.29 -0.36 3.11
C LYS A 49 4.71 1.06 3.11
N ASN A 50 5.56 2.07 2.95
CA ASN A 50 5.11 3.46 2.92
C ASN A 50 4.18 3.74 1.74
N GLN A 51 4.43 3.12 0.57
CA GLN A 51 3.55 3.23 -0.59
C GLN A 51 2.17 2.61 -0.32
N LEU A 52 2.12 1.42 0.31
CA LEU A 52 0.85 0.80 0.67
C LEU A 52 0.04 1.66 1.64
N GLU A 53 0.69 2.26 2.65
CA GLU A 53 0.01 3.17 3.59
C GLU A 53 -0.48 4.45 2.88
N ALA A 54 0.30 5.01 1.95
CA ALA A 54 -0.11 6.16 1.15
C ALA A 54 -1.31 5.82 0.26
N ASN A 55 -1.31 4.66 -0.39
CA ASN A 55 -2.42 4.18 -1.22
C ASN A 55 -3.71 4.01 -0.40
N LYS A 56 -3.63 3.39 0.77
CA LYS A 56 -4.78 3.26 1.69
C LYS A 56 -5.32 4.63 2.10
N LYS A 57 -4.42 5.54 2.47
CA LYS A 57 -4.83 6.89 2.85
C LYS A 57 -5.51 7.62 1.70
N LEU A 58 -4.99 7.54 0.50
CA LEU A 58 -5.57 8.17 -0.68
C LEU A 58 -7.02 7.69 -0.90
N VAL A 59 -7.25 6.38 -0.84
CA VAL A 59 -8.59 5.81 -1.03
C VAL A 59 -9.54 6.18 0.11
N ALA A 60 -9.06 6.16 1.36
CA ALA A 60 -9.89 6.57 2.50
C ALA A 60 -10.28 8.06 2.42
N ASP A 61 -9.35 8.93 2.06
CA ASP A 61 -9.60 10.37 1.86
C ASP A 61 -10.60 10.58 0.69
N PHE A 62 -10.38 9.92 -0.44
CA PHE A 62 -11.31 9.94 -1.58
C PHE A 62 -12.72 9.52 -1.17
N TYR A 63 -12.82 8.42 -0.44
CA TYR A 63 -14.10 7.87 -0.01
C TYR A 63 -14.84 8.83 0.93
N GLN A 64 -14.13 9.42 1.90
CA GLN A 64 -14.70 10.41 2.80
C GLN A 64 -15.10 11.70 2.04
N GLU A 65 -14.21 12.26 1.21
CA GLU A 65 -14.50 13.49 0.48
C GLU A 65 -15.66 13.29 -0.50
N LEU A 66 -15.66 12.19 -1.27
CA LEU A 66 -16.71 11.95 -2.25
C LEU A 66 -18.03 11.53 -1.58
N PHE A 67 -18.02 10.39 -0.90
CA PHE A 67 -19.26 9.77 -0.38
C PHE A 67 -19.67 10.32 0.98
N GLY A 68 -18.72 10.71 1.83
CA GLY A 68 -19.00 11.30 3.14
C GLY A 68 -19.40 12.77 3.04
N ASP A 69 -18.56 13.58 2.45
CA ASP A 69 -18.74 15.03 2.38
C ASP A 69 -19.60 15.46 1.19
N LYS A 70 -19.96 14.51 0.29
CA LYS A 70 -20.74 14.75 -0.94
C LYS A 70 -20.03 15.76 -1.87
N ASN A 71 -18.69 15.76 -1.82
CA ASN A 71 -17.85 16.67 -2.62
C ASN A 71 -17.54 16.06 -4.00
N ILE A 72 -18.26 16.47 -5.01
CA ILE A 72 -18.13 15.97 -6.39
C ILE A 72 -16.74 16.28 -6.98
N GLU A 73 -16.10 17.37 -6.55
CA GLU A 73 -14.77 17.77 -7.03
C GLU A 73 -13.66 16.79 -6.56
N ALA A 74 -13.95 15.93 -5.58
CA ALA A 74 -13.05 14.82 -5.21
C ALA A 74 -12.76 13.90 -6.41
N ILE A 75 -13.69 13.79 -7.38
CA ILE A 75 -13.49 13.00 -8.59
C ILE A 75 -12.31 13.55 -9.39
N ASP A 76 -12.24 14.86 -9.62
CA ASP A 76 -11.14 15.49 -10.37
C ASP A 76 -9.81 15.42 -9.60
N LYS A 77 -9.90 15.45 -8.26
CA LYS A 77 -8.74 15.37 -7.39
C LYS A 77 -8.11 13.98 -7.36
N TYR A 78 -8.91 12.91 -7.32
CA TYR A 78 -8.44 11.55 -7.03
C TYR A 78 -8.50 10.61 -8.24
N ILE A 79 -9.44 10.80 -9.18
CA ILE A 79 -9.62 9.91 -10.33
C ILE A 79 -8.71 10.37 -11.49
N GLY A 80 -8.07 9.40 -12.14
CA GLY A 80 -7.25 9.63 -13.33
C GLY A 80 -8.09 9.96 -14.59
N ASP A 81 -7.42 10.45 -15.63
CA ASP A 81 -8.08 10.78 -16.91
C ASP A 81 -8.63 9.52 -17.60
N THR A 82 -7.87 8.41 -17.48
CA THR A 82 -8.35 7.09 -17.89
C THR A 82 -8.92 6.40 -16.65
N TYR A 83 -10.23 6.18 -16.63
CA TYR A 83 -10.91 5.49 -15.54
C TYR A 83 -11.79 4.38 -16.07
N ILE A 84 -11.47 3.14 -15.66
CA ILE A 84 -12.17 1.92 -16.05
C ILE A 84 -13.14 1.53 -14.93
N GLN A 85 -14.39 1.28 -15.29
CA GLN A 85 -15.45 0.94 -14.34
C GLN A 85 -15.95 -0.49 -14.57
N HIS A 86 -15.89 -1.33 -13.52
CA HIS A 86 -16.41 -2.70 -13.58
C HIS A 86 -17.79 -2.89 -12.93
N ASN A 87 -18.36 -1.84 -12.31
CA ASN A 87 -19.76 -1.91 -11.89
C ASN A 87 -20.65 -1.93 -13.14
N PRO A 88 -21.49 -3.00 -13.33
CA PRO A 88 -22.28 -3.16 -14.55
C PRO A 88 -23.35 -2.08 -14.78
N ASN A 89 -23.62 -1.25 -13.77
CA ASN A 89 -24.62 -0.18 -13.86
C ASN A 89 -24.02 1.19 -14.27
N LEU A 90 -22.70 1.28 -14.44
CA LEU A 90 -21.99 2.52 -14.78
C LEU A 90 -21.06 2.30 -15.97
N PRO A 91 -21.09 3.19 -16.97
CA PRO A 91 -20.10 3.22 -18.04
C PRO A 91 -18.73 3.67 -17.54
N ASP A 92 -17.70 3.43 -18.35
CA ASP A 92 -16.35 3.95 -18.16
C ASP A 92 -16.31 5.49 -18.20
N GLY A 93 -15.29 6.03 -17.56
CA GLY A 93 -14.91 7.43 -17.66
C GLY A 93 -15.24 8.28 -16.44
N ARG A 94 -14.27 9.14 -16.12
CA ARG A 94 -14.34 10.06 -14.98
C ARG A 94 -15.56 10.99 -15.04
N ASP A 95 -15.84 11.54 -16.20
CA ASP A 95 -16.93 12.52 -16.36
C ASP A 95 -18.31 11.86 -16.21
N VAL A 96 -18.44 10.60 -16.64
CA VAL A 96 -19.67 9.82 -16.46
C VAL A 96 -19.91 9.52 -14.99
N LEU A 97 -18.86 9.12 -14.26
CA LEU A 97 -18.94 8.95 -12.82
C LEU A 97 -19.33 10.24 -12.11
N LYS A 98 -18.74 11.38 -12.51
CA LYS A 98 -19.05 12.70 -11.94
C LYS A 98 -20.53 13.07 -12.12
N GLN A 99 -21.10 12.81 -13.29
CA GLN A 99 -22.51 13.03 -13.56
C GLN A 99 -23.43 12.11 -12.74
N ALA A 100 -23.09 10.82 -12.62
CA ALA A 100 -23.87 9.86 -11.85
C ALA A 100 -23.90 10.26 -10.37
N VAL A 101 -22.72 10.54 -9.79
CA VAL A 101 -22.59 10.94 -8.38
C VAL A 101 -23.34 12.25 -8.08
N ALA A 102 -23.34 13.21 -9.01
CA ALA A 102 -24.11 14.44 -8.86
C ALA A 102 -25.61 14.19 -8.70
N GLN A 103 -26.15 13.16 -9.35
CA GLN A 103 -27.54 12.77 -9.17
C GLN A 103 -27.77 12.04 -7.84
N TRP A 104 -26.87 11.12 -7.45
CA TRP A 104 -27.00 10.36 -6.22
C TRP A 104 -26.95 11.23 -4.96
N PHE A 105 -26.16 12.32 -5.00
CA PHE A 105 -25.97 13.18 -3.84
C PHE A 105 -26.99 14.32 -3.74
N LYS A 106 -27.92 14.43 -4.68
CA LYS A 106 -28.91 15.50 -4.67
C LYS A 106 -29.77 15.47 -3.40
N GLY A 107 -29.51 16.41 -2.48
CA GLY A 107 -30.20 16.48 -1.19
C GLY A 107 -29.73 15.48 -0.14
N ALA A 108 -28.68 14.69 -0.42
CA ALA A 108 -28.13 13.77 0.55
C ALA A 108 -27.34 14.51 1.64
N PRO A 109 -27.48 14.16 2.92
CA PRO A 109 -26.71 14.76 4.00
C PRO A 109 -25.25 14.30 3.97
N LYS A 110 -24.37 15.13 4.51
CA LYS A 110 -23.00 14.71 4.80
C LYS A 110 -22.99 13.70 5.95
N GLU A 111 -22.06 12.78 5.89
CA GLU A 111 -21.88 11.73 6.90
C GLU A 111 -20.42 11.35 7.04
N LYS A 112 -20.06 10.72 8.15
CA LYS A 112 -18.77 10.08 8.29
C LYS A 112 -18.87 8.67 7.72
N ILE A 113 -17.95 8.32 6.84
CA ILE A 113 -17.91 6.98 6.26
C ILE A 113 -17.53 5.94 7.33
N ASP A 114 -18.31 4.88 7.41
CA ASP A 114 -18.10 3.75 8.31
C ASP A 114 -17.25 2.69 7.61
N ILE A 115 -15.91 2.83 7.75
CA ILE A 115 -14.92 1.90 7.17
C ILE A 115 -14.64 0.78 8.18
N HIS A 116 -14.92 -0.45 7.78
CA HIS A 116 -14.68 -1.64 8.60
C HIS A 116 -13.33 -2.30 8.30
N HIS A 117 -12.95 -2.40 7.02
CA HIS A 117 -11.67 -2.98 6.60
C HIS A 117 -11.05 -2.11 5.50
N LEU A 118 -9.72 -1.95 5.59
CA LEU A 118 -8.94 -1.23 4.60
C LEU A 118 -7.57 -1.90 4.47
N SER A 119 -7.26 -2.39 3.27
CA SER A 119 -5.99 -3.05 2.99
C SER A 119 -5.46 -2.64 1.62
N ALA A 120 -4.17 -2.86 1.38
CA ALA A 120 -3.54 -2.61 0.09
C ALA A 120 -2.58 -3.76 -0.25
N ASP A 121 -2.50 -4.08 -1.54
CA ASP A 121 -1.56 -5.03 -2.12
C ASP A 121 -1.04 -4.47 -3.46
N GLY A 122 0.23 -4.09 -3.50
CA GLY A 122 0.80 -3.38 -4.64
C GLY A 122 0.07 -2.08 -4.95
N ASP A 123 -0.53 -2.01 -6.12
CA ASP A 123 -1.33 -0.88 -6.61
C ASP A 123 -2.83 -1.01 -6.35
N LEU A 124 -3.28 -2.12 -5.74
CA LEU A 124 -4.66 -2.36 -5.38
C LEU A 124 -4.96 -1.96 -3.93
N VAL A 125 -6.11 -1.33 -3.72
CA VAL A 125 -6.65 -1.01 -2.39
C VAL A 125 -8.05 -1.58 -2.28
N TYR A 126 -8.30 -2.27 -1.18
CA TYR A 126 -9.57 -2.89 -0.83
C TYR A 126 -10.17 -2.13 0.35
N ILE A 127 -11.38 -1.64 0.20
CA ILE A 127 -12.11 -0.95 1.27
C ILE A 127 -13.47 -1.61 1.47
N HIS A 128 -13.78 -1.94 2.73
CA HIS A 128 -15.06 -2.52 3.13
C HIS A 128 -15.80 -1.51 3.99
N THR A 129 -16.99 -1.13 3.54
CA THR A 129 -17.80 -0.11 4.18
C THR A 129 -19.23 -0.59 4.43
N LYS A 130 -19.85 0.04 5.42
CA LYS A 130 -21.30 0.02 5.61
C LYS A 130 -21.88 1.24 4.92
N ALA A 131 -22.79 1.04 4.00
CA ALA A 131 -23.40 2.13 3.24
C ALA A 131 -24.93 2.07 3.29
N ASN A 132 -25.57 3.23 3.17
CA ASN A 132 -27.01 3.33 2.93
C ASN A 132 -27.23 3.63 1.45
N ILE A 133 -27.73 2.66 0.69
CA ILE A 133 -27.97 2.77 -0.75
C ILE A 133 -29.47 2.71 -1.00
N GLY A 134 -30.06 3.84 -1.40
CA GLY A 134 -31.51 3.90 -1.66
C GLY A 134 -32.40 3.60 -0.45
N GLY A 135 -31.94 3.87 0.77
CA GLY A 135 -32.65 3.59 2.03
C GLY A 135 -32.37 2.21 2.61
N LYS A 136 -31.54 1.40 1.99
CA LYS A 136 -31.17 0.06 2.41
C LYS A 136 -29.73 -0.01 2.88
N ILE A 137 -29.52 -0.60 4.05
CA ILE A 137 -28.15 -0.83 4.55
C ILE A 137 -27.51 -1.96 3.75
N SER A 138 -26.31 -1.70 3.27
CA SER A 138 -25.53 -2.62 2.44
C SER A 138 -24.10 -2.74 2.94
N SER A 139 -23.53 -3.92 2.81
CA SER A 139 -22.10 -4.19 2.87
C SER A 139 -21.53 -3.95 1.48
N VAL A 140 -20.54 -3.09 1.39
CA VAL A 140 -19.91 -2.72 0.13
C VAL A 140 -18.42 -3.00 0.22
N ILE A 141 -17.90 -3.76 -0.73
CA ILE A 141 -16.47 -3.94 -0.92
C ILE A 141 -16.09 -3.33 -2.25
N ASP A 142 -15.28 -2.28 -2.21
CA ASP A 142 -14.70 -1.68 -3.39
C ASP A 142 -13.22 -2.07 -3.50
N ILE A 143 -12.78 -2.25 -4.73
CA ILE A 143 -11.39 -2.46 -5.09
C ILE A 143 -11.00 -1.34 -6.06
N PHE A 144 -9.92 -0.63 -5.72
CA PHE A 144 -9.38 0.44 -6.55
C PHE A 144 -7.97 0.08 -7.00
N ARG A 145 -7.66 0.25 -8.28
CA ARG A 145 -6.29 0.24 -8.76
C ARG A 145 -5.77 1.68 -8.90
N LEU A 146 -4.58 1.88 -8.39
CA LEU A 146 -3.92 3.19 -8.38
C LEU A 146 -2.74 3.22 -9.35
N GLU A 147 -2.59 4.34 -10.04
CA GLU A 147 -1.44 4.63 -10.89
C GLU A 147 -1.10 6.12 -10.76
N ASN A 148 0.18 6.45 -10.52
CA ASN A 148 0.65 7.83 -10.35
C ASN A 148 -0.16 8.65 -9.33
N ASN A 149 -0.50 8.05 -8.18
CA ASN A 149 -1.33 8.64 -7.13
C ASN A 149 -2.75 9.04 -7.59
N LYS A 150 -3.30 8.31 -8.56
CA LYS A 150 -4.67 8.45 -9.04
C LYS A 150 -5.35 7.10 -9.06
N ILE A 151 -6.64 7.08 -8.83
CA ILE A 151 -7.50 5.93 -9.03
C ILE A 151 -7.79 5.82 -10.53
N VAL A 152 -7.45 4.69 -11.14
CA VAL A 152 -7.61 4.48 -12.59
C VAL A 152 -8.55 3.33 -12.93
N GLU A 153 -8.95 2.53 -11.92
CA GLU A 153 -9.83 1.38 -12.15
C GLU A 153 -10.58 1.03 -10.86
N HIS A 154 -11.81 0.52 -11.01
CA HIS A 154 -12.71 0.26 -9.89
C HIS A 154 -13.59 -0.96 -10.13
N TRP A 155 -13.67 -1.81 -9.11
CA TRP A 155 -14.64 -2.89 -8.97
C TRP A 155 -15.40 -2.73 -7.66
N ASP A 156 -16.63 -3.22 -7.62
CA ASP A 156 -17.40 -3.29 -6.38
C ASP A 156 -18.20 -4.59 -6.24
N VAL A 157 -18.50 -4.93 -4.99
CA VAL A 157 -19.47 -5.95 -4.61
C VAL A 157 -20.37 -5.34 -3.56
N ILE A 158 -21.66 -5.29 -3.87
CA ILE A 158 -22.67 -4.70 -2.98
C ILE A 158 -23.64 -5.79 -2.54
N GLN A 159 -23.75 -5.99 -1.23
CA GLN A 159 -24.71 -6.92 -0.64
C GLN A 159 -25.61 -6.19 0.33
N GLU A 160 -26.91 -6.17 0.04
CA GLU A 160 -27.91 -5.66 0.97
C GLU A 160 -27.95 -6.53 2.24
N VAL A 161 -28.06 -5.90 3.40
CA VAL A 161 -28.26 -6.62 4.67
C VAL A 161 -29.65 -7.26 4.67
N PRO A 162 -29.75 -8.59 4.78
CA PRO A 162 -31.03 -9.27 4.72
C PRO A 162 -31.84 -9.01 6.00
N GLU A 163 -33.16 -8.99 5.90
CA GLU A 163 -34.06 -8.89 7.06
C GLU A 163 -33.91 -10.08 8.04
N LYS A 164 -33.54 -11.23 7.51
CA LYS A 164 -33.31 -12.46 8.28
C LYS A 164 -31.98 -13.08 7.89
N SER A 165 -31.15 -13.35 8.88
CA SER A 165 -29.88 -14.06 8.69
C SER A 165 -29.96 -15.46 9.31
N ALA A 166 -29.23 -16.41 8.74
CA ALA A 166 -29.05 -17.75 9.30
C ALA A 166 -28.16 -17.77 10.56
N ASN A 167 -27.46 -16.69 10.84
CA ASN A 167 -26.58 -16.51 11.99
C ASN A 167 -26.76 -15.10 12.59
N THR A 168 -26.11 -14.83 13.72
CA THR A 168 -26.21 -13.56 14.46
C THR A 168 -25.04 -12.59 14.19
N HIS A 169 -24.14 -12.93 13.26
CA HIS A 169 -22.99 -12.11 12.94
C HIS A 169 -23.36 -11.02 11.91
N PRO A 170 -22.87 -9.79 12.06
CA PRO A 170 -23.07 -8.75 11.05
C PRO A 170 -22.27 -9.05 9.76
N LEU A 171 -22.66 -8.39 8.67
CA LEU A 171 -21.94 -8.47 7.38
C LEU A 171 -20.65 -7.62 7.34
N PHE A 172 -20.40 -6.85 8.38
CA PHE A 172 -19.26 -5.91 8.48
C PHE A 172 -18.79 -5.80 9.92
#